data_5453600710e53003e15759c1a9696cdb
#
_entry.id   5453600710e53003e15759c1a9696cdb
#
_cell.length_a   1.000
_cell.length_b   1.000
_cell.length_c   1.000
_cell.angle_alpha   90.00
_cell.angle_beta   90.00
_cell.angle_gamma   90.00
#
_symmetry.space_group_name_H-M   'P 1'
#
loop_
_entity.id
_entity.type
_entity.pdbx_description
1 polymer ?
#
loop_
_entity_poly.entity_id
_entity_poly.type
_entity_poly.pdbx_seq_one_letter_code
_entity_poly.pdbx_strand_id
1 'polypeptide(L)'
;STRVRSSAASDVYKRQVVGCGPAGITCAGELIKKGYDVTVFEALHKPGGVLSYGIPEFRLPKDLVAKEIESVQKLGVDIETNVIVGRSITIDELMEDGYKAVFVGSGAGLPRFLNIPGENHLGVYSANEFLTRVNLMKGYKFPECPTPVKVGKKVAVVGAGNVAMDAARTAKRLGAEEVYIVYRRSEEEAPARLEELHHAKEEGIIFKFLNNPAAIKADENGWVK
;
A
#
# COMPACT_ATOMS: atom_id res chain seq x y z
N SER A 1 13.18 25.42 14.17
CA SER A 1 13.50 25.67 15.58
C SER A 1 13.83 24.36 16.25
N THR A 2 15.08 24.20 16.65
CA THR A 2 15.61 23.05 17.36
C THR A 2 14.90 22.96 18.70
N ARG A 3 14.11 21.90 18.91
CA ARG A 3 13.42 21.64 20.19
C ARG A 3 14.51 21.31 21.24
N VAL A 4 14.76 22.23 22.17
CA VAL A 4 15.64 21.97 23.30
C VAL A 4 14.90 21.01 24.22
N ARG A 5 15.28 19.74 24.23
CA ARG A 5 14.81 18.75 25.22
C ARG A 5 15.37 19.15 26.58
N SER A 6 14.49 19.43 27.56
CA SER A 6 14.93 19.70 28.91
C SER A 6 15.51 18.43 29.54
N SER A 7 16.56 18.57 30.32
CA SER A 7 17.23 17.47 31.01
C SER A 7 16.38 16.71 32.05
N ALA A 8 15.13 17.15 32.29
CA ALA A 8 14.17 16.48 33.15
C ALA A 8 13.39 15.34 32.46
N ALA A 9 13.68 15.05 31.17
CA ALA A 9 13.00 14.00 30.39
C ALA A 9 13.69 12.63 30.47
N SER A 10 14.55 12.37 31.48
CA SER A 10 15.34 11.14 31.57
C SER A 10 14.52 9.86 31.88
N ASP A 11 13.25 10.00 32.30
CA ASP A 11 12.40 8.85 32.66
C ASP A 11 11.27 8.56 31.66
N VAL A 12 11.21 9.26 30.52
CA VAL A 12 10.20 8.97 29.49
C VAL A 12 10.67 7.75 28.67
N TYR A 13 9.95 6.65 28.83
CA TYR A 13 10.26 5.43 28.10
C TYR A 13 10.04 5.59 26.59
N LYS A 14 11.10 5.43 25.82
CA LYS A 14 11.04 5.41 24.36
C LYS A 14 10.33 4.18 23.84
N ARG A 15 9.43 4.37 22.87
CA ARG A 15 8.71 3.31 22.17
C ARG A 15 8.95 3.43 20.67
N GLN A 16 9.24 2.29 20.05
CA GLN A 16 9.44 2.20 18.61
C GLN A 16 8.23 1.59 17.94
N VAL A 17 7.81 2.19 16.83
CA VAL A 17 6.79 1.65 15.95
C VAL A 17 7.42 1.43 14.57
N VAL A 18 7.34 0.20 14.07
CA VAL A 18 7.84 -0.20 12.76
C VAL A 18 6.67 -0.25 11.78
N GLY A 19 6.70 0.64 10.79
CA GLY A 19 5.66 0.82 9.78
C GLY A 19 4.65 1.92 10.14
N CYS A 20 4.49 2.86 9.23
CA CYS A 20 3.59 4.02 9.36
C CYS A 20 2.26 3.81 8.64
N GLY A 21 1.79 2.56 8.55
CA GLY A 21 0.44 2.22 8.09
C GLY A 21 -0.63 2.44 9.17
N PRO A 22 -1.88 2.07 8.91
CA PRO A 22 -3.00 2.27 9.85
C PRO A 22 -2.71 1.78 11.27
N ALA A 23 -2.16 0.57 11.39
CA ALA A 23 -1.84 -0.03 12.69
C ALA A 23 -0.76 0.77 13.44
N GLY A 24 0.32 1.15 12.73
CA GLY A 24 1.43 1.91 13.32
C GLY A 24 1.00 3.31 13.75
N ILE A 25 0.27 4.03 12.91
CA ILE A 25 -0.23 5.39 13.22
C ILE A 25 -1.15 5.36 14.44
N THR A 26 -2.07 4.39 14.50
CA THR A 26 -2.99 4.23 15.65
C THR A 26 -2.21 3.91 16.92
N CYS A 27 -1.28 2.96 16.86
CA CYS A 27 -0.44 2.60 18.01
C CYS A 27 0.37 3.81 18.49
N ALA A 28 1.01 4.54 17.59
CA ALA A 28 1.80 5.72 17.92
C ALA A 28 0.94 6.81 18.58
N GLY A 29 -0.25 7.10 18.02
CA GLY A 29 -1.18 8.07 18.57
C GLY A 29 -1.67 7.72 19.97
N GLU A 30 -1.91 6.43 20.25
CA GLU A 30 -2.31 5.99 21.59
C GLU A 30 -1.15 6.01 22.60
N LEU A 31 0.05 5.67 22.18
CA LEU A 31 1.22 5.70 23.05
C LEU A 31 1.62 7.12 23.44
N ILE A 32 1.63 8.06 22.49
CA ILE A 32 1.99 9.46 22.78
C ILE A 32 1.00 10.11 23.76
N LYS A 33 -0.31 9.80 23.65
CA LYS A 33 -1.34 10.26 24.60
C LYS A 33 -1.12 9.73 26.02
N LYS A 34 -0.47 8.57 26.15
CA LYS A 34 -0.10 7.97 27.42
C LYS A 34 1.22 8.50 27.99
N GLY A 35 1.85 9.47 27.34
CA GLY A 35 3.07 10.14 27.80
C GLY A 35 4.36 9.43 27.41
N TYR A 36 4.34 8.45 26.49
CA TYR A 36 5.55 7.83 25.97
C TYR A 36 6.22 8.71 24.92
N ASP A 37 7.53 8.59 24.76
CA ASP A 37 8.28 9.13 23.63
C ASP A 37 8.22 8.11 22.48
N VAL A 38 7.65 8.52 21.34
CA VAL A 38 7.31 7.58 20.25
C VAL A 38 7.99 8.00 18.96
N THR A 39 8.76 7.07 18.36
CA THR A 39 9.31 7.21 17.02
C THR A 39 8.70 6.13 16.12
N VAL A 40 8.29 6.52 14.92
CA VAL A 40 7.78 5.61 13.88
C VAL A 40 8.81 5.52 12.76
N PHE A 41 9.27 4.33 12.41
CA PHE A 41 10.10 4.08 11.23
C PHE A 41 9.26 3.56 10.07
N GLU A 42 9.37 4.22 8.93
CA GLU A 42 8.68 3.85 7.70
C GLU A 42 9.67 3.54 6.58
N ALA A 43 9.49 2.40 5.94
CA ALA A 43 10.38 1.96 4.86
C ALA A 43 10.24 2.81 3.58
N LEU A 44 9.05 3.32 3.31
CA LEU A 44 8.77 4.15 2.14
C LEU A 44 9.14 5.62 2.39
N HIS A 45 9.23 6.39 1.31
CA HIS A 45 9.51 7.84 1.37
C HIS A 45 8.31 8.68 1.84
N LYS A 46 7.13 8.06 1.98
CA LYS A 46 5.92 8.70 2.50
C LYS A 46 5.26 7.82 3.55
N PRO A 47 4.81 8.42 4.65
CA PRO A 47 4.03 7.72 5.65
C PRO A 47 2.61 7.41 5.15
N GLY A 48 1.93 6.50 5.85
CA GLY A 48 0.55 6.11 5.58
C GLY A 48 0.37 4.66 5.13
N GLY A 49 1.46 3.99 4.74
CA GLY A 49 1.40 2.59 4.30
C GLY A 49 0.37 2.39 3.19
N VAL A 50 -0.49 1.37 3.32
CA VAL A 50 -1.52 1.04 2.32
C VAL A 50 -2.50 2.19 2.05
N LEU A 51 -2.72 3.10 2.99
CA LEU A 51 -3.56 4.29 2.79
C LEU A 51 -2.95 5.23 1.74
N SER A 52 -1.62 5.26 1.64
CA SER A 52 -0.90 6.11 0.71
C SER A 52 -0.58 5.41 -0.61
N TYR A 53 -0.11 4.16 -0.58
CA TYR A 53 0.32 3.46 -1.79
C TYR A 53 -0.75 2.56 -2.43
N GLY A 54 -1.67 1.99 -1.63
CA GLY A 54 -2.59 0.94 -2.08
C GLY A 54 -3.98 1.46 -2.44
N ILE A 55 -4.61 2.19 -1.54
CA ILE A 55 -5.99 2.66 -1.75
C ILE A 55 -5.99 3.82 -2.76
N PRO A 56 -6.78 3.76 -3.84
CA PRO A 56 -6.83 4.83 -4.86
C PRO A 56 -7.37 6.15 -4.32
N GLU A 57 -6.96 7.25 -4.96
CA GLU A 57 -7.37 8.62 -4.64
C GLU A 57 -8.90 8.78 -4.62
N PHE A 58 -9.60 8.14 -5.56
CA PHE A 58 -11.06 8.23 -5.69
C PHE A 58 -11.83 7.50 -4.57
N ARG A 59 -11.15 6.66 -3.78
CA ARG A 59 -11.71 6.03 -2.56
C ARG A 59 -11.26 6.72 -1.29
N LEU A 60 -10.00 7.13 -1.23
CA LEU A 60 -9.39 7.77 -0.08
C LEU A 60 -8.45 8.89 -0.55
N PRO A 61 -8.93 10.16 -0.55
CA PRO A 61 -8.10 11.31 -0.86
C PRO A 61 -6.84 11.38 0.00
N LYS A 62 -5.68 11.58 -0.62
CA LYS A 62 -4.39 11.55 0.09
C LYS A 62 -4.20 12.73 1.04
N ASP A 63 -4.91 13.83 0.79
CA ASP A 63 -4.91 14.98 1.70
C ASP A 63 -5.54 14.64 3.07
N LEU A 64 -6.53 13.73 3.11
CA LEU A 64 -7.08 13.26 4.38
C LEU A 64 -6.06 12.42 5.14
N VAL A 65 -5.36 11.53 4.45
CA VAL A 65 -4.29 10.71 5.04
C VAL A 65 -3.17 11.60 5.58
N ALA A 66 -2.76 12.61 4.81
CA ALA A 66 -1.72 13.56 5.22
C ALA A 66 -2.12 14.35 6.48
N LYS A 67 -3.37 14.83 6.56
CA LYS A 67 -3.90 15.53 7.74
C LYS A 67 -3.93 14.65 8.98
N GLU A 68 -4.31 13.39 8.85
CA GLU A 68 -4.31 12.43 9.97
C GLU A 68 -2.90 12.20 10.51
N ILE A 69 -1.93 11.97 9.61
CA ILE A 69 -0.52 11.81 9.97
C ILE A 69 0.01 13.08 10.65
N GLU A 70 -0.27 14.26 10.08
CA GLU A 70 0.13 15.54 10.66
C GLU A 70 -0.45 15.73 12.06
N SER A 71 -1.69 15.30 12.29
CA SER A 71 -2.34 15.35 13.60
C SER A 71 -1.59 14.52 14.65
N VAL A 72 -1.14 13.32 14.27
CA VAL A 72 -0.34 12.46 15.15
C VAL A 72 1.06 13.07 15.39
N GLN A 73 1.69 13.66 14.37
CA GLN A 73 2.97 14.36 14.54
C GLN A 73 2.85 15.59 15.45
N LYS A 74 1.74 16.33 15.38
CA LYS A 74 1.47 17.48 16.28
C LYS A 74 1.35 17.07 17.75
N LEU A 75 0.94 15.83 18.03
CA LEU A 75 0.98 15.29 19.40
C LEU A 75 2.39 15.04 19.92
N GLY A 76 3.40 15.03 19.05
CA GLY A 76 4.81 14.84 19.39
C GLY A 76 5.42 13.54 18.91
N VAL A 77 4.73 12.76 18.08
CA VAL A 77 5.29 11.56 17.45
C VAL A 77 6.32 11.96 16.38
N ASP A 78 7.53 11.40 16.46
CA ASP A 78 8.53 11.51 15.42
C ASP A 78 8.32 10.43 14.37
N ILE A 79 8.30 10.82 13.08
CA ILE A 79 8.16 9.89 11.96
C ILE A 79 9.39 10.01 11.05
N GLU A 80 10.14 8.92 10.93
CA GLU A 80 11.31 8.81 10.07
C GLU A 80 11.02 7.88 8.88
N THR A 81 11.10 8.44 7.68
CA THR A 81 10.90 7.70 6.44
C THR A 81 12.22 7.19 5.86
N ASN A 82 12.14 6.26 4.89
CA ASN A 82 13.28 5.61 4.25
C ASN A 82 14.14 4.77 5.25
N VAL A 83 13.56 4.30 6.33
CA VAL A 83 14.20 3.44 7.32
C VAL A 83 13.62 2.04 7.25
N ILE A 84 14.43 1.07 6.82
CA ILE A 84 14.01 -0.33 6.69
C ILE A 84 14.53 -1.09 7.90
N VAL A 85 13.69 -1.26 8.92
CA VAL A 85 14.03 -2.05 10.11
C VAL A 85 14.28 -3.50 9.71
N GLY A 86 15.37 -4.07 10.19
CA GLY A 86 15.92 -5.36 9.78
C GLY A 86 16.93 -5.27 8.62
N ARG A 87 17.16 -4.05 8.07
CA ARG A 87 18.17 -3.80 7.03
C ARG A 87 19.06 -2.61 7.37
N SER A 88 18.48 -1.42 7.55
CA SER A 88 19.22 -0.20 7.92
C SER A 88 19.45 -0.08 9.43
N ILE A 89 18.61 -0.69 10.22
CA ILE A 89 18.73 -0.82 11.68
C ILE A 89 18.03 -2.11 12.11
N THR A 90 18.60 -2.84 13.05
CA THR A 90 18.02 -4.05 13.63
C THR A 90 17.19 -3.75 14.88
N ILE A 91 16.37 -4.71 15.31
CA ILE A 91 15.61 -4.58 16.57
C ILE A 91 16.55 -4.55 17.78
N ASP A 92 17.64 -5.30 17.74
CA ASP A 92 18.62 -5.34 18.84
C ASP A 92 19.29 -3.96 18.98
N GLU A 93 19.75 -3.35 17.90
CA GLU A 93 20.27 -1.98 17.90
C GLU A 93 19.27 -0.96 18.44
N LEU A 94 17.97 -1.09 18.09
CA LEU A 94 16.93 -0.23 18.67
C LEU A 94 16.82 -0.40 20.19
N MET A 95 16.91 -1.61 20.70
CA MET A 95 16.87 -1.85 22.14
C MET A 95 18.11 -1.30 22.84
N GLU A 96 19.30 -1.39 22.21
CA GLU A 96 20.55 -0.79 22.68
C GLU A 96 20.47 0.76 22.69
N ASP A 97 19.82 1.36 21.71
CA ASP A 97 19.55 2.81 21.62
C ASP A 97 18.55 3.32 22.68
N GLY A 98 18.09 2.42 23.55
CA GLY A 98 17.25 2.75 24.70
C GLY A 98 15.75 2.68 24.47
N TYR A 99 15.29 2.16 23.32
CA TYR A 99 13.88 1.83 23.14
C TYR A 99 13.50 0.66 24.07
N LYS A 100 12.38 0.79 24.77
CA LYS A 100 11.93 -0.19 25.77
C LYS A 100 10.90 -1.18 25.23
N ALA A 101 10.31 -0.88 24.08
CA ALA A 101 9.43 -1.78 23.35
C ALA A 101 9.40 -1.40 21.88
N VAL A 102 9.18 -2.41 21.04
CA VAL A 102 9.03 -2.28 19.59
C VAL A 102 7.68 -2.86 19.18
N PHE A 103 6.85 -2.06 18.54
CA PHE A 103 5.61 -2.52 17.90
C PHE A 103 5.89 -2.76 16.41
N VAL A 104 5.60 -3.96 15.91
CA VAL A 104 5.81 -4.31 14.51
C VAL A 104 4.48 -4.28 13.76
N GLY A 105 4.30 -3.24 12.93
CA GLY A 105 3.13 -3.01 12.08
C GLY A 105 3.51 -2.88 10.59
N SER A 106 4.41 -3.74 10.10
CA SER A 106 5.01 -3.67 8.76
C SER A 106 4.04 -3.97 7.61
N GLY A 107 2.84 -4.46 7.92
CA GLY A 107 1.83 -4.80 6.92
C GLY A 107 2.13 -6.09 6.15
N ALA A 108 1.40 -6.31 5.05
CA ALA A 108 1.52 -7.49 4.19
C ALA A 108 1.71 -7.05 2.72
N GLY A 109 2.73 -6.24 2.47
CA GLY A 109 3.01 -5.67 1.15
C GLY A 109 3.59 -6.65 0.13
N LEU A 110 4.05 -7.83 0.54
CA LEU A 110 4.59 -8.82 -0.39
C LEU A 110 3.49 -9.44 -1.24
N PRO A 111 3.62 -9.41 -2.58
CA PRO A 111 2.64 -9.99 -3.47
C PRO A 111 2.66 -11.52 -3.39
N ARG A 112 1.51 -12.14 -3.64
CA ARG A 112 1.41 -13.57 -3.89
C ARG A 112 1.26 -13.80 -5.38
N PHE A 113 2.19 -14.53 -5.95
CA PHE A 113 2.15 -14.94 -7.35
C PHE A 113 1.31 -16.20 -7.52
N LEU A 114 0.80 -16.43 -8.74
CA LEU A 114 -0.01 -17.59 -9.07
C LEU A 114 0.83 -18.84 -9.30
N ASN A 115 2.12 -18.66 -9.57
CA ASN A 115 3.08 -19.71 -9.95
C ASN A 115 2.65 -20.45 -11.24
N ILE A 116 2.19 -19.68 -12.23
CA ILE A 116 1.81 -20.19 -13.54
C ILE A 116 2.81 -19.74 -14.61
N PRO A 117 2.95 -20.46 -15.73
CA PRO A 117 3.81 -20.06 -16.83
C PRO A 117 3.46 -18.66 -17.35
N GLY A 118 4.48 -17.83 -17.56
CA GLY A 118 4.35 -16.51 -18.14
C GLY A 118 4.13 -15.35 -17.18
N GLU A 119 4.17 -15.55 -15.87
CA GLU A 119 4.06 -14.46 -14.89
C GLU A 119 5.17 -13.41 -14.98
N ASN A 120 6.29 -13.73 -15.64
CA ASN A 120 7.44 -12.83 -15.85
C ASN A 120 7.36 -12.02 -17.15
N HIS A 121 6.29 -12.14 -17.91
CA HIS A 121 6.14 -11.38 -19.15
C HIS A 121 5.92 -9.89 -18.88
N LEU A 122 6.35 -9.06 -19.83
CA LEU A 122 6.12 -7.62 -19.80
C LEU A 122 4.63 -7.32 -19.79
N GLY A 123 4.23 -6.39 -18.92
CA GLY A 123 2.80 -6.05 -18.73
C GLY A 123 2.10 -6.88 -17.66
N VAL A 124 2.79 -7.83 -17.03
CA VAL A 124 2.30 -8.54 -15.84
C VAL A 124 2.80 -7.79 -14.60
N TYR A 125 1.88 -7.41 -13.74
CA TYR A 125 2.16 -6.68 -12.49
C TYR A 125 1.49 -7.37 -11.32
N SER A 126 2.10 -7.31 -10.15
CA SER A 126 1.32 -7.49 -8.94
C SER A 126 0.41 -6.27 -8.74
N ALA A 127 -0.77 -6.48 -8.11
CA ALA A 127 -1.67 -5.36 -7.81
C ALA A 127 -0.99 -4.30 -6.94
N ASN A 128 -0.15 -4.72 -5.98
CA ASN A 128 0.61 -3.79 -5.15
C ASN A 128 1.57 -2.92 -5.96
N GLU A 129 2.31 -3.50 -6.91
CA GLU A 129 3.20 -2.74 -7.79
C GLU A 129 2.41 -1.74 -8.63
N PHE A 130 1.35 -2.19 -9.29
CA PHE A 130 0.51 -1.35 -10.12
C PHE A 130 -0.08 -0.18 -9.33
N LEU A 131 -0.71 -0.46 -8.18
CA LEU A 131 -1.31 0.56 -7.34
C LEU A 131 -0.27 1.52 -6.73
N THR A 132 0.91 1.02 -6.35
CA THR A 132 2.00 1.87 -5.85
C THR A 132 2.47 2.84 -6.93
N ARG A 133 2.66 2.37 -8.16
CA ARG A 133 3.03 3.24 -9.30
C ARG A 133 1.98 4.33 -9.54
N VAL A 134 0.71 3.98 -9.45
CA VAL A 134 -0.38 4.94 -9.67
C VAL A 134 -0.55 5.90 -8.50
N ASN A 135 -0.70 5.38 -7.28
CA ASN A 135 -1.10 6.18 -6.13
C ASN A 135 0.08 6.92 -5.49
N LEU A 136 1.14 6.20 -5.13
CA LEU A 136 2.30 6.78 -4.45
C LEU A 136 3.18 7.57 -5.41
N MET A 137 3.50 6.97 -6.55
CA MET A 137 4.40 7.55 -7.55
C MET A 137 3.69 8.46 -8.56
N LYS A 138 2.35 8.59 -8.46
CA LYS A 138 1.52 9.44 -9.32
C LYS A 138 1.72 9.18 -10.81
N GLY A 139 1.84 7.91 -11.22
CA GLY A 139 2.11 7.51 -12.59
C GLY A 139 1.12 8.03 -13.63
N TYR A 140 -0.10 8.38 -13.19
CA TYR A 140 -1.11 9.04 -14.04
C TYR A 140 -0.73 10.48 -14.45
N LYS A 141 0.32 11.06 -13.84
CA LYS A 141 0.85 12.39 -14.18
C LYS A 141 2.13 12.31 -15.01
N PHE A 142 2.45 11.15 -15.58
CA PHE A 142 3.62 11.07 -16.47
C PHE A 142 3.43 12.02 -17.69
N PRO A 143 4.44 12.78 -18.14
CA PRO A 143 5.84 12.81 -17.69
C PRO A 143 6.16 13.78 -16.53
N GLU A 144 5.20 14.53 -16.00
CA GLU A 144 5.43 15.42 -14.83
C GLU A 144 5.99 14.64 -13.62
N CYS A 145 5.49 13.43 -13.41
CA CYS A 145 6.07 12.47 -12.47
C CYS A 145 6.86 11.41 -13.25
N PRO A 146 8.07 11.04 -12.79
CA PRO A 146 9.01 10.24 -13.60
C PRO A 146 8.64 8.75 -13.71
N THR A 147 7.63 8.28 -13.01
CA THR A 147 7.23 6.86 -13.02
C THR A 147 6.13 6.62 -14.05
N PRO A 148 6.42 5.97 -15.20
CA PRO A 148 5.40 5.63 -16.17
C PRO A 148 4.52 4.48 -15.70
N VAL A 149 3.24 4.52 -16.05
CA VAL A 149 2.32 3.38 -15.93
C VAL A 149 1.76 3.08 -17.31
N LYS A 150 2.03 1.87 -17.79
CA LYS A 150 1.45 1.39 -19.05
C LYS A 150 0.23 0.54 -18.73
N VAL A 151 -0.92 0.98 -19.21
CA VAL A 151 -2.17 0.22 -19.14
C VAL A 151 -2.52 -0.27 -20.53
N GLY A 152 -2.79 -1.56 -20.67
CA GLY A 152 -3.23 -2.15 -21.93
C GLY A 152 -4.69 -1.79 -22.23
N LYS A 153 -5.10 -1.95 -23.51
CA LYS A 153 -6.50 -1.79 -23.90
C LYS A 153 -7.42 -2.79 -23.19
N LYS A 154 -6.92 -4.03 -23.01
CA LYS A 154 -7.58 -5.09 -22.26
C LYS A 154 -6.73 -5.44 -21.05
N VAL A 155 -7.35 -5.46 -19.88
CA VAL A 155 -6.70 -5.75 -18.60
C VAL A 155 -7.44 -6.87 -17.90
N ALA A 156 -6.71 -7.88 -17.45
CA ALA A 156 -7.25 -8.93 -16.58
C ALA A 156 -6.64 -8.78 -15.18
N VAL A 157 -7.50 -8.68 -14.17
CA VAL A 157 -7.12 -8.68 -12.76
C VAL A 157 -7.55 -9.99 -12.14
N VAL A 158 -6.58 -10.74 -11.61
CA VAL A 158 -6.82 -12.05 -11.01
C VAL A 158 -7.02 -11.91 -9.51
N GLY A 159 -8.23 -12.24 -9.06
CA GLY A 159 -8.67 -12.11 -7.68
C GLY A 159 -9.95 -11.29 -7.55
N ALA A 160 -10.63 -11.40 -6.41
CA ALA A 160 -11.89 -10.70 -6.12
C ALA A 160 -11.92 -10.05 -4.73
N GLY A 161 -10.77 -9.70 -4.16
CA GLY A 161 -10.68 -8.91 -2.94
C GLY A 161 -10.73 -7.40 -3.21
N ASN A 162 -10.78 -6.59 -2.16
CA ASN A 162 -10.81 -5.12 -2.28
C ASN A 162 -9.64 -4.58 -3.12
N VAL A 163 -8.44 -5.15 -2.99
CA VAL A 163 -7.26 -4.75 -3.77
C VAL A 163 -7.46 -5.02 -5.28
N ALA A 164 -8.13 -6.14 -5.61
CA ALA A 164 -8.44 -6.44 -7.02
C ALA A 164 -9.48 -5.44 -7.58
N MET A 165 -10.48 -5.06 -6.80
CA MET A 165 -11.45 -4.02 -7.18
C MET A 165 -10.73 -2.69 -7.41
N ASP A 166 -9.83 -2.30 -6.51
CA ASP A 166 -9.02 -1.08 -6.63
C ASP A 166 -8.16 -1.10 -7.90
N ALA A 167 -7.47 -2.20 -8.17
CA ALA A 167 -6.64 -2.34 -9.36
C ALA A 167 -7.47 -2.28 -10.65
N ALA A 168 -8.60 -2.98 -10.70
CA ALA A 168 -9.47 -3.02 -11.86
C ALA A 168 -10.08 -1.64 -12.16
N ARG A 169 -10.65 -0.97 -11.16
CA ARG A 169 -11.22 0.37 -11.29
C ARG A 169 -10.15 1.40 -11.66
N THR A 170 -8.95 1.27 -11.10
CA THR A 170 -7.82 2.12 -11.46
C THR A 170 -7.42 1.92 -12.92
N ALA A 171 -7.29 0.68 -13.40
CA ALA A 171 -6.98 0.39 -14.79
C ALA A 171 -8.06 0.94 -15.75
N LYS A 172 -9.34 0.81 -15.39
CA LYS A 172 -10.45 1.37 -16.15
C LYS A 172 -10.36 2.88 -16.27
N ARG A 173 -10.12 3.56 -15.17
CA ARG A 173 -9.97 5.03 -15.11
C ARG A 173 -8.72 5.55 -15.82
N LEU A 174 -7.69 4.72 -15.97
CA LEU A 174 -6.49 5.04 -16.75
C LEU A 174 -6.65 4.77 -18.26
N GLY A 175 -7.84 4.37 -18.71
CA GLY A 175 -8.18 4.29 -20.11
C GLY A 175 -8.23 2.88 -20.71
N ALA A 176 -8.20 1.83 -19.90
CA ALA A 176 -8.45 0.48 -20.43
C ALA A 176 -9.87 0.39 -21.02
N GLU A 177 -9.95 -0.14 -22.25
CA GLU A 177 -11.23 -0.31 -22.96
C GLU A 177 -12.06 -1.40 -22.28
N GLU A 178 -11.44 -2.55 -21.98
CA GLU A 178 -12.06 -3.69 -21.30
C GLU A 178 -11.24 -4.08 -20.08
N VAL A 179 -11.89 -4.23 -18.93
CA VAL A 179 -11.27 -4.71 -17.71
C VAL A 179 -12.03 -5.92 -17.17
N TYR A 180 -11.31 -6.98 -16.89
CA TYR A 180 -11.85 -8.23 -16.41
C TYR A 180 -11.37 -8.51 -14.98
N ILE A 181 -12.29 -8.92 -14.10
CA ILE A 181 -11.98 -9.61 -12.86
C ILE A 181 -12.08 -11.11 -13.14
N VAL A 182 -10.98 -11.83 -12.93
CA VAL A 182 -10.92 -13.30 -13.06
C VAL A 182 -10.83 -13.91 -11.66
N TYR A 183 -11.84 -14.67 -11.26
CA TYR A 183 -11.89 -15.24 -9.93
C TYR A 183 -12.30 -16.70 -9.94
N ARG A 184 -11.57 -17.52 -9.18
CA ARG A 184 -11.71 -18.98 -9.17
C ARG A 184 -12.99 -19.49 -8.51
N ARG A 185 -13.66 -18.67 -7.69
CA ARG A 185 -14.88 -19.01 -6.98
C ARG A 185 -16.08 -18.24 -7.50
N SER A 186 -17.23 -18.41 -6.87
CA SER A 186 -18.46 -17.69 -7.19
C SER A 186 -18.45 -16.24 -6.71
N GLU A 187 -19.46 -15.49 -7.08
CA GLU A 187 -19.64 -14.11 -6.65
C GLU A 187 -19.88 -14.02 -5.14
N GLU A 188 -20.65 -14.93 -4.58
CA GLU A 188 -20.98 -14.98 -3.16
C GLU A 188 -19.75 -15.23 -2.28
N GLU A 189 -18.74 -15.88 -2.83
CA GLU A 189 -17.47 -16.15 -2.14
C GLU A 189 -16.42 -15.04 -2.35
N ALA A 190 -16.75 -13.96 -3.07
CA ALA A 190 -15.84 -12.86 -3.29
C ALA A 190 -15.56 -12.12 -1.96
N PRO A 191 -14.28 -12.01 -1.55
CA PRO A 191 -13.96 -11.39 -0.25
C PRO A 191 -13.99 -9.87 -0.25
N ALA A 192 -14.27 -9.23 -1.39
CA ALA A 192 -14.46 -7.79 -1.46
C ALA A 192 -15.77 -7.38 -0.78
N ARG A 193 -15.82 -6.13 -0.31
CA ARG A 193 -17.08 -5.55 0.17
C ARG A 193 -18.10 -5.47 -0.97
N LEU A 194 -19.37 -5.72 -0.66
CA LEU A 194 -20.45 -5.66 -1.66
C LEU A 194 -20.51 -4.33 -2.40
N GLU A 195 -20.29 -3.22 -1.70
CA GLU A 195 -20.23 -1.89 -2.29
C GLU A 195 -19.14 -1.78 -3.37
N GLU A 196 -17.96 -2.37 -3.12
CA GLU A 196 -16.86 -2.32 -4.09
C GLU A 196 -17.15 -3.19 -5.32
N LEU A 197 -17.83 -4.32 -5.14
CA LEU A 197 -18.30 -5.14 -6.25
C LEU A 197 -19.33 -4.38 -7.09
N HIS A 198 -20.27 -3.70 -6.45
CA HIS A 198 -21.28 -2.89 -7.14
C HIS A 198 -20.62 -1.74 -7.92
N HIS A 199 -19.76 -0.96 -7.29
CA HIS A 199 -19.04 0.13 -7.97
C HIS A 199 -18.21 -0.38 -9.15
N ALA A 200 -17.57 -1.54 -9.02
CA ALA A 200 -16.81 -2.13 -10.12
C ALA A 200 -17.74 -2.51 -11.30
N LYS A 201 -18.91 -3.06 -11.03
CA LYS A 201 -19.92 -3.38 -12.06
C LYS A 201 -20.47 -2.13 -12.73
N GLU A 202 -20.79 -1.09 -11.95
CA GLU A 202 -21.26 0.21 -12.46
C GLU A 202 -20.23 0.88 -13.37
N GLU A 203 -18.94 0.73 -13.09
CA GLU A 203 -17.85 1.21 -13.95
C GLU A 203 -17.59 0.32 -15.18
N GLY A 204 -18.42 -0.71 -15.41
CA GLY A 204 -18.36 -1.58 -16.58
C GLY A 204 -17.24 -2.62 -16.53
N ILE A 205 -16.79 -3.01 -15.35
CA ILE A 205 -15.84 -4.11 -15.18
C ILE A 205 -16.55 -5.44 -15.37
N ILE A 206 -15.95 -6.33 -16.15
CA ILE A 206 -16.53 -7.62 -16.54
C ILE A 206 -16.02 -8.70 -15.57
N PHE A 207 -16.93 -9.41 -14.94
CA PHE A 207 -16.59 -10.48 -14.00
C PHE A 207 -16.59 -11.86 -14.67
N LYS A 208 -15.51 -12.59 -14.48
CA LYS A 208 -15.30 -13.99 -14.88
C LYS A 208 -15.14 -14.86 -13.63
N PHE A 209 -16.26 -15.18 -12.99
CA PHE A 209 -16.29 -16.10 -11.86
C PHE A 209 -16.07 -17.54 -12.31
N LEU A 210 -15.68 -18.42 -11.38
CA LEU A 210 -15.37 -19.84 -11.62
C LEU A 210 -14.30 -20.06 -12.70
N ASN A 211 -13.40 -19.09 -12.85
CA ASN A 211 -12.30 -19.11 -13.81
C ASN A 211 -10.97 -18.96 -13.09
N ASN A 212 -10.00 -19.76 -13.51
CA ASN A 212 -8.63 -19.68 -13.01
C ASN A 212 -7.64 -19.65 -14.18
N PRO A 213 -6.72 -18.69 -14.25
CA PRO A 213 -5.74 -18.66 -15.32
C PRO A 213 -4.76 -19.83 -15.19
N ALA A 214 -4.46 -20.51 -16.28
CA ALA A 214 -3.52 -21.63 -16.34
C ALA A 214 -2.14 -21.20 -16.85
N ALA A 215 -2.07 -20.18 -17.68
CA ALA A 215 -0.83 -19.61 -18.21
C ALA A 215 -1.08 -18.20 -18.74
N ILE A 216 -0.02 -17.41 -18.81
CA ILE A 216 0.00 -16.10 -19.46
C ILE A 216 0.82 -16.23 -20.74
N LYS A 217 0.28 -15.79 -21.86
CA LYS A 217 0.95 -15.82 -23.17
C LYS A 217 1.47 -14.43 -23.50
N ALA A 218 2.61 -14.40 -24.18
CA ALA A 218 3.20 -13.16 -24.68
C ALA A 218 3.25 -13.14 -26.21
N ASP A 219 3.41 -11.96 -26.77
CA ASP A 219 3.77 -11.73 -28.16
C ASP A 219 5.28 -11.98 -28.38
N GLU A 220 5.74 -11.75 -29.60
CA GLU A 220 7.16 -11.91 -30.02
C GLU A 220 8.12 -10.96 -29.30
N ASN A 221 7.62 -9.85 -28.74
CA ASN A 221 8.38 -8.86 -27.99
C ASN A 221 8.33 -9.11 -26.46
N GLY A 222 7.69 -10.20 -26.04
CA GLY A 222 7.57 -10.56 -24.64
C GLY A 222 6.47 -9.84 -23.87
N TRP A 223 5.59 -9.08 -24.53
CA TRP A 223 4.44 -8.45 -23.90
C TRP A 223 3.24 -9.39 -23.82
N VAL A 224 2.52 -9.28 -22.71
CA VAL A 224 1.28 -10.03 -22.48
C VAL A 224 0.27 -9.78 -23.62
N LYS A 225 -0.30 -10.88 -24.17
CA LYS A 225 -1.17 -10.88 -25.34
C LYS A 225 -2.61 -11.24 -24.98
#